data_c4f12a92d6e2fb16aa61480691c92fdd
#
_entry.id   c4f12a92d6e2fb16aa61480691c92fdd
#
_cell.length_a   1.000
_cell.length_b   1.000
_cell.length_c   1.000
_cell.angle_alpha   90.00
_cell.angle_beta   90.00
_cell.angle_gamma   90.00
#
_symmetry.space_group_name_H-M   'P 1'
#
loop_
_entity.id
_entity.type
_entity.pdbx_description
1 polymer ?
#
loop_
_entity_poly.entity_id
_entity_poly.type
_entity_poly.pdbx_seq_one_letter_code
_entity_poly.pdbx_strand_id
1 'polypeptide(L)'
;MLEARRMHAAIVFPGQGSQFAGMADVWITHDAAREVLDDATDAIGRDIVAGCRDEAALTTTEFVQPALLACDVAAFRVLDALGVTFVGAAGHSLGEFAALVAAEVVDLADALRIVAVRGRAMQAAGDARPGRMTALLGVGGQDAAVLCDEVREGDVLLVANENSPQQVVISGSVAAIERAEALAAERKIRAVRLNVAGAFHSPLMAPAVEPLAAAIDEVPFASPRFPIASNVTGALVTDPKELRALAERHVVSPVRWQACAGALRAVGADTFVEAGPGDVLTKLAKRAVPGARAVAIGSPEAAASLAAERA
;
A
#
# COMPACT_ATOMS: atom_id res chain seq x y z
N MET A 1 37.32 5.84 16.49
CA MET A 1 36.29 6.51 15.71
C MET A 1 35.36 5.42 15.21
N LEU A 2 34.13 5.36 15.72
CA LEU A 2 33.09 4.50 15.13
C LEU A 2 32.73 5.14 13.78
N GLU A 3 33.02 4.44 12.68
CA GLU A 3 32.48 4.83 11.37
C GLU A 3 30.97 4.97 11.53
N ALA A 4 30.44 6.13 11.19
CA ALA A 4 28.98 6.34 11.13
C ALA A 4 28.43 5.30 10.16
N ARG A 5 27.69 4.31 10.69
CA ARG A 5 27.14 3.20 9.90
C ARG A 5 26.15 3.80 8.90
N ARG A 6 26.51 3.77 7.64
CA ARG A 6 25.67 4.29 6.56
C ARG A 6 24.32 3.59 6.62
N MET A 7 23.23 4.33 6.80
CA MET A 7 21.88 3.80 6.83
C MET A 7 21.54 3.20 5.45
N HIS A 8 21.16 1.94 5.42
CA HIS A 8 20.66 1.27 4.22
C HIS A 8 19.15 1.25 4.30
N ALA A 9 18.51 2.30 3.78
CA ALA A 9 17.08 2.50 3.87
C ALA A 9 16.33 1.86 2.71
N ALA A 10 15.21 1.17 3.01
CA ALA A 10 14.15 0.88 2.06
C ALA A 10 13.01 1.87 2.26
N ILE A 11 12.45 2.39 1.17
CA ILE A 11 11.26 3.24 1.25
C ILE A 11 10.01 2.40 1.12
N VAL A 12 9.01 2.68 1.95
CA VAL A 12 7.74 1.96 1.94
C VAL A 12 6.56 2.94 1.99
N PHE A 13 5.50 2.60 1.26
CA PHE A 13 4.35 3.47 1.07
C PHE A 13 3.08 2.81 1.60
N PRO A 14 2.34 3.47 2.49
CA PRO A 14 1.11 2.94 3.05
C PRO A 14 0.00 2.84 1.98
N GLY A 15 -1.03 2.08 2.31
CA GLY A 15 -2.23 1.95 1.48
C GLY A 15 -3.48 2.43 2.18
N GLN A 16 -4.63 2.07 1.61
CA GLN A 16 -5.94 2.39 2.19
C GLN A 16 -6.08 1.83 3.61
N GLY A 17 -6.56 2.66 4.52
CA GLY A 17 -6.60 2.42 5.96
C GLY A 17 -5.60 3.26 6.76
N SER A 18 -4.68 3.98 6.08
CA SER A 18 -3.75 4.93 6.72
C SER A 18 -4.25 6.38 6.69
N GLN A 19 -5.29 6.68 5.89
CA GLN A 19 -5.83 8.03 5.72
C GLN A 19 -6.46 8.57 7.01
N PHE A 20 -6.36 9.88 7.17
CA PHE A 20 -7.03 10.66 8.22
C PHE A 20 -7.33 12.08 7.72
N ALA A 21 -8.31 12.73 8.33
CA ALA A 21 -8.69 14.10 7.94
C ALA A 21 -7.51 15.07 8.12
N GLY A 22 -7.21 15.84 7.08
CA GLY A 22 -6.09 16.78 7.08
C GLY A 22 -4.72 16.17 6.78
N MET A 23 -4.62 14.92 6.32
CA MET A 23 -3.35 14.24 6.03
C MET A 23 -2.47 14.96 5.01
N ALA A 24 -3.03 15.81 4.15
CA ALA A 24 -2.30 16.61 3.18
C ALA A 24 -1.78 17.94 3.75
N ASP A 25 -2.35 18.45 4.87
CA ASP A 25 -2.11 19.81 5.36
C ASP A 25 -0.66 20.09 5.71
N VAL A 26 0.06 19.12 6.24
CA VAL A 26 1.47 19.28 6.65
C VAL A 26 2.40 19.46 5.45
N TRP A 27 2.00 18.98 4.27
CA TRP A 27 2.82 18.97 3.07
C TRP A 27 2.76 20.27 2.27
N ILE A 28 1.69 21.07 2.40
CA ILE A 28 1.52 22.33 1.66
C ILE A 28 2.57 23.40 2.02
N THR A 29 3.28 23.24 3.13
CA THR A 29 4.31 24.17 3.60
C THR A 29 5.68 23.94 2.95
N HIS A 30 5.88 22.82 2.25
CA HIS A 30 7.12 22.46 1.59
C HIS A 30 6.96 22.47 0.07
N ASP A 31 7.79 23.25 -0.65
CA ASP A 31 7.60 23.50 -2.09
C ASP A 31 7.52 22.22 -2.92
N ALA A 32 8.45 21.27 -2.76
CA ALA A 32 8.45 20.01 -3.51
C ALA A 32 7.22 19.13 -3.22
N ALA A 33 6.66 19.19 -2.02
CA ALA A 33 5.46 18.43 -1.67
C ALA A 33 4.19 19.14 -2.16
N ARG A 34 4.15 20.48 -2.09
CA ARG A 34 3.03 21.27 -2.61
C ARG A 34 2.86 21.08 -4.12
N GLU A 35 3.96 21.09 -4.88
CA GLU A 35 3.94 20.81 -6.32
C GLU A 35 3.26 19.47 -6.64
N VAL A 36 3.56 18.41 -5.89
CA VAL A 36 2.90 17.11 -6.02
C VAL A 36 1.39 17.19 -5.75
N LEU A 37 0.97 17.93 -4.73
CA LEU A 37 -0.46 18.08 -4.39
C LEU A 37 -1.21 18.92 -5.42
N ASP A 38 -0.54 19.95 -5.99
CA ASP A 38 -1.08 20.77 -7.06
C ASP A 38 -1.23 19.95 -8.35
N ASP A 39 -0.18 19.22 -8.77
CA ASP A 39 -0.21 18.30 -9.91
C ASP A 39 -1.30 17.23 -9.76
N ALA A 40 -1.47 16.69 -8.55
CA ALA A 40 -2.49 15.70 -8.27
C ALA A 40 -3.91 16.29 -8.37
N THR A 41 -4.10 17.53 -7.92
CA THR A 41 -5.36 18.26 -8.05
C THR A 41 -5.71 18.46 -9.53
N ASP A 42 -4.75 18.85 -10.34
CA ASP A 42 -4.92 19.07 -11.78
C ASP A 42 -5.20 17.75 -12.52
N ALA A 43 -4.45 16.69 -12.22
CA ALA A 43 -4.60 15.39 -12.88
C ALA A 43 -5.95 14.72 -12.59
N ILE A 44 -6.48 14.90 -11.37
CA ILE A 44 -7.75 14.28 -10.93
C ILE A 44 -8.95 15.21 -11.20
N GLY A 45 -8.70 16.52 -11.39
CA GLY A 45 -9.76 17.54 -11.54
C GLY A 45 -10.55 17.76 -10.24
N ARG A 46 -9.97 17.46 -9.09
CA ARG A 46 -10.56 17.63 -7.77
C ARG A 46 -9.48 18.06 -6.78
N ASP A 47 -9.76 19.10 -5.99
CA ASP A 47 -8.86 19.60 -4.97
C ASP A 47 -8.53 18.50 -3.94
N ILE A 48 -7.28 18.02 -3.98
CA ILE A 48 -6.79 16.93 -3.11
C ILE A 48 -6.71 17.41 -1.67
N VAL A 49 -6.22 18.63 -1.42
CA VAL A 49 -6.05 19.17 -0.06
C VAL A 49 -7.39 19.38 0.61
N ALA A 50 -8.33 20.03 -0.08
CA ALA A 50 -9.68 20.24 0.43
C ALA A 50 -10.42 18.91 0.65
N GLY A 51 -10.30 17.97 -0.30
CA GLY A 51 -10.89 16.65 -0.18
C GLY A 51 -10.32 15.81 0.97
N CYS A 52 -9.02 15.96 1.30
CA CYS A 52 -8.41 15.31 2.46
C CYS A 52 -8.93 15.84 3.81
N ARG A 53 -9.57 16.99 3.85
CA ARG A 53 -10.23 17.51 5.06
C ARG A 53 -11.67 17.03 5.22
N ASP A 54 -12.25 16.47 4.16
CA ASP A 54 -13.62 15.93 4.14
C ASP A 54 -13.61 14.44 4.52
N GLU A 55 -14.06 14.14 5.75
CA GLU A 55 -14.15 12.76 6.25
C GLU A 55 -15.03 11.87 5.35
N ALA A 56 -16.10 12.41 4.76
CA ALA A 56 -16.98 11.66 3.87
C ALA A 56 -16.25 11.29 2.57
N ALA A 57 -15.46 12.19 1.99
CA ALA A 57 -14.63 11.89 0.82
C ALA A 57 -13.62 10.77 1.12
N LEU A 58 -13.01 10.77 2.30
CA LEU A 58 -12.01 9.78 2.72
C LEU A 58 -12.62 8.38 2.98
N THR A 59 -13.93 8.21 2.98
CA THR A 59 -14.59 6.90 3.04
C THR A 59 -14.75 6.25 1.67
N THR A 60 -14.64 7.00 0.58
CA THR A 60 -14.82 6.49 -0.79
C THR A 60 -13.50 6.00 -1.37
N THR A 61 -13.49 4.77 -1.90
CA THR A 61 -12.30 4.19 -2.53
C THR A 61 -11.84 5.01 -3.74
N GLU A 62 -12.77 5.61 -4.47
CA GLU A 62 -12.50 6.46 -5.63
C GLU A 62 -11.63 7.68 -5.28
N PHE A 63 -11.91 8.36 -4.15
CA PHE A 63 -11.14 9.53 -3.74
C PHE A 63 -9.91 9.19 -2.92
N VAL A 64 -10.04 8.23 -1.99
CA VAL A 64 -8.95 7.96 -1.03
C VAL A 64 -7.69 7.43 -1.71
N GLN A 65 -7.82 6.69 -2.82
CA GLN A 65 -6.66 6.13 -3.51
C GLN A 65 -5.78 7.22 -4.15
N PRO A 66 -6.27 8.13 -5.01
CA PRO A 66 -5.43 9.21 -5.53
C PRO A 66 -4.96 10.17 -4.43
N ALA A 67 -5.74 10.41 -3.37
CA ALA A 67 -5.34 11.26 -2.26
C ALA A 67 -4.16 10.66 -1.45
N LEU A 68 -4.18 9.35 -1.21
CA LEU A 68 -3.06 8.64 -0.58
C LEU A 68 -1.82 8.66 -1.47
N LEU A 69 -1.97 8.34 -2.76
CA LEU A 69 -0.85 8.39 -3.70
C LEU A 69 -0.18 9.77 -3.70
N ALA A 70 -0.96 10.85 -3.73
CA ALA A 70 -0.45 12.22 -3.69
C ALA A 70 0.32 12.50 -2.39
N CYS A 71 -0.21 12.11 -1.23
CA CYS A 71 0.48 12.30 0.05
C CYS A 71 1.75 11.45 0.19
N ASP A 72 1.72 10.21 -0.30
CA ASP A 72 2.86 9.29 -0.31
C ASP A 72 4.00 9.84 -1.16
N VAL A 73 3.68 10.30 -2.38
CA VAL A 73 4.68 10.89 -3.29
C VAL A 73 5.14 12.26 -2.78
N ALA A 74 4.27 13.07 -2.17
CA ALA A 74 4.67 14.33 -1.53
C ALA A 74 5.72 14.09 -0.43
N ALA A 75 5.49 13.11 0.45
CA ALA A 75 6.46 12.72 1.48
C ALA A 75 7.79 12.23 0.87
N PHE A 76 7.71 11.41 -0.18
CA PHE A 76 8.88 10.93 -0.91
C PHE A 76 9.67 12.08 -1.55
N ARG A 77 9.03 13.05 -2.22
CA ARG A 77 9.70 14.18 -2.87
C ARG A 77 10.46 15.04 -1.87
N VAL A 78 9.97 15.20 -0.64
CA VAL A 78 10.71 15.89 0.43
C VAL A 78 11.98 15.11 0.80
N LEU A 79 11.88 13.79 0.97
CA LEU A 79 13.06 12.94 1.27
C LEU A 79 14.09 12.96 0.13
N ASP A 80 13.63 12.91 -1.11
CA ASP A 80 14.49 12.92 -2.31
C ASP A 80 15.21 14.27 -2.45
N ALA A 81 14.51 15.41 -2.23
CA ALA A 81 15.09 16.74 -2.20
C ALA A 81 16.15 16.92 -1.09
N LEU A 82 16.02 16.20 0.02
CA LEU A 82 17.00 16.13 1.10
C LEU A 82 18.16 15.16 0.82
N GLY A 83 18.20 14.52 -0.35
CA GLY A 83 19.25 13.61 -0.76
C GLY A 83 19.20 12.24 -0.07
N VAL A 84 18.05 11.83 0.47
CA VAL A 84 17.88 10.49 1.07
C VAL A 84 17.85 9.44 -0.04
N THR A 85 18.72 8.42 0.04
CA THR A 85 18.83 7.35 -0.97
C THR A 85 18.30 6.04 -0.41
N PHE A 86 17.74 5.19 -1.30
CA PHE A 86 17.11 3.95 -0.93
C PHE A 86 17.71 2.75 -1.70
N VAL A 87 17.75 1.58 -1.05
CA VAL A 87 18.22 0.32 -1.65
C VAL A 87 17.09 -0.44 -2.35
N GLY A 88 15.85 -0.02 -2.16
CA GLY A 88 14.66 -0.59 -2.77
C GLY A 88 13.40 0.02 -2.21
N ALA A 89 12.28 -0.32 -2.82
CA ALA A 89 10.96 0.16 -2.44
C ALA A 89 9.94 -0.97 -2.31
N ALA A 90 8.89 -0.73 -1.53
CA ALA A 90 7.65 -1.50 -1.54
C ALA A 90 6.48 -0.57 -1.21
N GLY A 91 5.26 -0.99 -1.57
CA GLY A 91 4.05 -0.35 -1.09
C GLY A 91 3.05 -1.38 -0.62
N HIS A 92 2.09 -1.00 0.19
CA HIS A 92 1.01 -1.88 0.59
C HIS A 92 -0.22 -1.59 -0.26
N SER A 93 -0.63 -2.54 -1.10
CA SER A 93 -1.74 -2.38 -2.04
C SER A 93 -1.58 -1.10 -2.88
N LEU A 94 -2.38 -0.06 -2.65
CA LEU A 94 -2.24 1.22 -3.34
C LEU A 94 -0.82 1.78 -3.31
N GLY A 95 -0.14 1.67 -2.18
CA GLY A 95 1.22 2.20 -2.01
C GLY A 95 2.26 1.62 -2.99
N GLU A 96 2.00 0.47 -3.65
CA GLU A 96 2.88 -0.04 -4.71
C GLU A 96 2.92 0.91 -5.92
N PHE A 97 1.85 1.66 -6.20
CA PHE A 97 1.86 2.71 -7.24
C PHE A 97 2.73 3.91 -6.84
N ALA A 98 2.78 4.26 -5.54
CA ALA A 98 3.73 5.25 -5.05
C ALA A 98 5.18 4.75 -5.17
N ALA A 99 5.42 3.45 -4.95
CA ALA A 99 6.74 2.84 -5.18
C ALA A 99 7.14 2.87 -6.65
N LEU A 100 6.21 2.68 -7.60
CA LEU A 100 6.46 2.83 -9.04
C LEU A 100 6.86 4.27 -9.40
N VAL A 101 6.18 5.27 -8.83
CA VAL A 101 6.54 6.70 -9.03
C VAL A 101 7.90 7.02 -8.42
N ALA A 102 8.15 6.59 -7.18
CA ALA A 102 9.41 6.83 -6.48
C ALA A 102 10.60 6.18 -7.18
N ALA A 103 10.39 5.03 -7.82
CA ALA A 103 11.41 4.34 -8.61
C ALA A 103 11.51 4.82 -10.06
N GLU A 104 10.76 5.85 -10.46
CA GLU A 104 10.74 6.44 -11.81
C GLU A 104 10.27 5.45 -12.91
N VAL A 105 9.47 4.46 -12.52
CA VAL A 105 8.86 3.50 -13.48
C VAL A 105 7.72 4.13 -14.23
N VAL A 106 6.89 4.92 -13.53
CA VAL A 106 5.72 5.65 -14.05
C VAL A 106 5.78 7.07 -13.51
N ASP A 107 5.41 8.07 -14.30
CA ASP A 107 5.31 9.44 -13.79
C ASP A 107 4.09 9.64 -12.87
N LEU A 108 4.09 10.73 -12.11
CA LEU A 108 3.03 11.01 -11.13
C LEU A 108 1.65 11.16 -11.80
N ALA A 109 1.57 11.88 -12.92
CA ALA A 109 0.29 12.16 -13.57
C ALA A 109 -0.33 10.87 -14.13
N ASP A 110 0.48 9.99 -14.70
CA ASP A 110 0.06 8.68 -15.18
C ASP A 110 -0.35 7.75 -14.03
N ALA A 111 0.42 7.70 -12.95
CA ALA A 111 0.08 6.93 -11.77
C ALA A 111 -1.25 7.41 -11.13
N LEU A 112 -1.49 8.71 -11.07
CA LEU A 112 -2.75 9.28 -10.59
C LEU A 112 -3.94 8.88 -11.46
N ARG A 113 -3.78 8.91 -12.80
CA ARG A 113 -4.82 8.44 -13.74
C ARG A 113 -5.13 6.95 -13.52
N ILE A 114 -4.09 6.11 -13.42
CA ILE A 114 -4.24 4.67 -13.15
C ILE A 114 -4.99 4.45 -11.82
N VAL A 115 -4.56 5.08 -10.72
CA VAL A 115 -5.19 4.83 -9.43
C VAL A 115 -6.59 5.42 -9.30
N ALA A 116 -6.93 6.48 -10.03
CA ALA A 116 -8.28 6.99 -10.13
C ALA A 116 -9.22 5.98 -10.83
N VAL A 117 -8.75 5.35 -11.92
CA VAL A 117 -9.48 4.25 -12.57
C VAL A 117 -9.60 3.06 -11.61
N ARG A 118 -8.49 2.69 -10.97
CA ARG A 118 -8.44 1.60 -9.99
C ARG A 118 -9.45 1.81 -8.86
N GLY A 119 -9.47 3.00 -8.26
CA GLY A 119 -10.37 3.34 -7.16
C GLY A 119 -11.84 3.23 -7.56
N ARG A 120 -12.22 3.81 -8.71
CA ARG A 120 -13.58 3.71 -9.25
C ARG A 120 -13.99 2.28 -9.58
N ALA A 121 -13.12 1.53 -10.24
CA ALA A 121 -13.42 0.15 -10.63
C ALA A 121 -13.56 -0.78 -9.41
N MET A 122 -12.70 -0.62 -8.39
CA MET A 122 -12.81 -1.37 -7.14
C MET A 122 -14.06 -1.00 -6.34
N GLN A 123 -14.45 0.29 -6.32
CA GLN A 123 -15.69 0.72 -5.68
C GLN A 123 -16.90 0.08 -6.38
N ALA A 124 -16.98 0.19 -7.71
CA ALA A 124 -18.06 -0.39 -8.49
C ALA A 124 -18.15 -1.91 -8.35
N ALA A 125 -17.02 -2.62 -8.31
CA ALA A 125 -16.99 -4.06 -8.06
C ALA A 125 -17.52 -4.42 -6.67
N GLY A 126 -17.16 -3.64 -5.63
CA GLY A 126 -17.66 -3.81 -4.27
C GLY A 126 -19.16 -3.54 -4.15
N ASP A 127 -19.67 -2.52 -4.81
CA ASP A 127 -21.09 -2.18 -4.85
C ASP A 127 -21.92 -3.27 -5.56
N ALA A 128 -21.39 -3.81 -6.68
CA ALA A 128 -22.06 -4.85 -7.45
C ALA A 128 -22.03 -6.23 -6.77
N ARG A 129 -20.98 -6.52 -6.02
CA ARG A 129 -20.76 -7.79 -5.31
C ARG A 129 -20.29 -7.51 -3.88
N PRO A 130 -21.23 -7.26 -2.95
CA PRO A 130 -20.88 -6.96 -1.57
C PRO A 130 -20.01 -8.06 -0.94
N GLY A 131 -18.92 -7.63 -0.33
CA GLY A 131 -17.99 -8.49 0.37
C GLY A 131 -17.37 -7.77 1.54
N ARG A 132 -16.55 -8.46 2.31
CA ARG A 132 -15.92 -7.93 3.53
C ARG A 132 -14.48 -8.37 3.63
N MET A 133 -13.76 -7.67 4.50
CA MET A 133 -12.41 -8.04 4.92
C MET A 133 -12.31 -8.03 6.45
N THR A 134 -11.57 -9.01 6.98
CA THR A 134 -11.37 -9.14 8.42
C THR A 134 -9.91 -9.47 8.71
N ALA A 135 -9.29 -8.70 9.61
CA ALA A 135 -7.96 -8.99 10.11
C ALA A 135 -8.03 -10.08 11.18
N LEU A 136 -7.23 -11.12 11.02
CA LEU A 136 -7.00 -12.17 12.01
C LEU A 136 -5.65 -11.92 12.68
N LEU A 137 -5.66 -11.84 14.01
CA LEU A 137 -4.48 -11.52 14.81
C LEU A 137 -4.04 -12.75 15.61
N GLY A 138 -2.73 -12.99 15.67
CA GLY A 138 -2.14 -14.13 16.34
C GLY A 138 -2.01 -15.38 15.44
N VAL A 139 -2.30 -15.25 14.13
CA VAL A 139 -2.21 -16.36 13.17
C VAL A 139 -1.40 -15.95 11.94
N GLY A 140 -0.72 -16.92 11.34
CA GLY A 140 0.01 -16.77 10.08
C GLY A 140 -0.82 -17.10 8.85
N GLY A 141 -0.24 -16.87 7.65
CA GLY A 141 -0.92 -17.07 6.37
C GLY A 141 -1.43 -18.49 6.17
N GLN A 142 -0.63 -19.50 6.53
CA GLN A 142 -1.01 -20.90 6.35
C GLN A 142 -2.21 -21.32 7.22
N ASP A 143 -2.19 -20.96 8.52
CA ASP A 143 -3.28 -21.30 9.44
C ASP A 143 -4.57 -20.56 9.06
N ALA A 144 -4.45 -19.31 8.61
CA ALA A 144 -5.59 -18.53 8.10
C ALA A 144 -6.14 -19.12 6.79
N ALA A 145 -5.30 -19.64 5.90
CA ALA A 145 -5.75 -20.32 4.68
C ALA A 145 -6.53 -21.60 5.01
N VAL A 146 -6.04 -22.41 5.96
CA VAL A 146 -6.75 -23.60 6.45
C VAL A 146 -8.11 -23.19 7.03
N LEU A 147 -8.17 -22.14 7.86
CA LEU A 147 -9.44 -21.64 8.41
C LEU A 147 -10.41 -21.24 7.28
N CYS A 148 -9.92 -20.53 6.26
CA CYS A 148 -10.75 -20.17 5.11
C CYS A 148 -11.28 -21.39 4.37
N ASP A 149 -10.43 -22.40 4.13
CA ASP A 149 -10.81 -23.61 3.40
C ASP A 149 -11.89 -24.42 4.13
N GLU A 150 -11.86 -24.48 5.45
CA GLU A 150 -12.84 -25.19 6.27
C GLU A 150 -14.26 -24.61 6.17
N VAL A 151 -14.40 -23.29 6.01
CA VAL A 151 -15.70 -22.61 6.08
C VAL A 151 -16.13 -21.92 4.79
N ARG A 152 -15.37 -22.09 3.72
CA ARG A 152 -15.65 -21.46 2.42
C ARG A 152 -16.99 -21.91 1.82
N GLU A 153 -17.31 -23.20 1.90
CA GLU A 153 -18.59 -23.79 1.42
C GLU A 153 -18.93 -23.44 -0.05
N GLY A 154 -17.92 -23.25 -0.91
CA GLY A 154 -18.13 -22.84 -2.30
C GLY A 154 -18.20 -21.33 -2.54
N ASP A 155 -18.24 -20.51 -1.49
CA ASP A 155 -18.14 -19.05 -1.55
C ASP A 155 -16.70 -18.57 -1.80
N VAL A 156 -16.53 -17.29 -2.14
CA VAL A 156 -15.23 -16.65 -2.16
C VAL A 156 -14.78 -16.35 -0.72
N LEU A 157 -13.68 -16.94 -0.31
CA LEU A 157 -13.01 -16.68 0.96
C LEU A 157 -11.54 -17.06 0.85
N LEU A 158 -10.62 -16.12 1.13
CA LEU A 158 -9.18 -16.35 1.01
C LEU A 158 -8.36 -15.38 1.86
N VAL A 159 -7.07 -15.65 2.01
CA VAL A 159 -6.10 -14.72 2.57
C VAL A 159 -5.78 -13.65 1.52
N ALA A 160 -6.14 -12.40 1.83
CA ALA A 160 -5.94 -11.24 0.97
C ALA A 160 -4.65 -10.47 1.30
N ASN A 161 -4.25 -10.40 2.58
CA ASN A 161 -3.02 -9.73 2.99
C ASN A 161 -2.24 -10.61 3.98
N GLU A 162 -0.99 -10.86 3.67
CA GLU A 162 -0.01 -11.49 4.56
C GLU A 162 0.88 -10.39 5.16
N ASN A 163 0.42 -9.79 6.28
CA ASN A 163 1.04 -8.59 6.85
C ASN A 163 2.22 -8.87 7.76
N SER A 164 2.19 -9.96 8.51
CA SER A 164 3.28 -10.41 9.39
C SER A 164 3.04 -11.87 9.79
N PRO A 165 4.01 -12.53 10.47
CA PRO A 165 3.82 -13.91 10.96
C PRO A 165 2.60 -14.11 11.87
N GLN A 166 2.05 -13.01 12.41
CA GLN A 166 0.94 -13.03 13.37
C GLN A 166 -0.22 -12.09 12.97
N GLN A 167 -0.27 -11.65 11.71
CA GLN A 167 -1.35 -10.81 11.24
C GLN A 167 -1.59 -11.02 9.75
N VAL A 168 -2.78 -11.51 9.45
CA VAL A 168 -3.29 -11.66 8.09
C VAL A 168 -4.63 -10.97 7.94
N VAL A 169 -5.03 -10.69 6.71
CA VAL A 169 -6.39 -10.22 6.41
C VAL A 169 -7.04 -11.21 5.46
N ILE A 170 -8.22 -11.68 5.81
CA ILE A 170 -9.07 -12.51 4.95
C ILE A 170 -10.08 -11.63 4.22
N SER A 171 -10.44 -12.05 3.01
CA SER A 171 -11.36 -11.33 2.12
C SER A 171 -12.32 -12.32 1.46
N GLY A 172 -13.59 -11.95 1.34
CA GLY A 172 -14.58 -12.83 0.74
C GLY A 172 -16.01 -12.30 0.75
N SER A 173 -16.96 -13.15 0.37
CA SER A 173 -18.37 -12.84 0.47
C SER A 173 -18.77 -12.57 1.92
N VAL A 174 -19.84 -11.80 2.11
CA VAL A 174 -20.33 -11.43 3.46
C VAL A 174 -20.57 -12.69 4.31
N ALA A 175 -21.28 -13.68 3.76
CA ALA A 175 -21.60 -14.91 4.47
C ALA A 175 -20.36 -15.74 4.82
N ALA A 176 -19.39 -15.85 3.90
CA ALA A 176 -18.15 -16.59 4.16
C ALA A 176 -17.28 -15.92 5.22
N ILE A 177 -17.20 -14.60 5.23
CA ILE A 177 -16.50 -13.85 6.28
C ILE A 177 -17.18 -14.05 7.64
N GLU A 178 -18.51 -14.03 7.70
CA GLU A 178 -19.24 -14.27 8.96
C GLU A 178 -18.99 -15.68 9.51
N ARG A 179 -18.95 -16.71 8.66
CA ARG A 179 -18.56 -18.08 9.07
C ARG A 179 -17.10 -18.13 9.58
N ALA A 180 -16.19 -17.44 8.87
CA ALA A 180 -14.79 -17.36 9.28
C ALA A 180 -14.59 -16.65 10.63
N GLU A 181 -15.33 -15.57 10.87
CA GLU A 181 -15.31 -14.85 12.16
C GLU A 181 -15.86 -15.72 13.31
N ALA A 182 -16.93 -16.50 13.06
CA ALA A 182 -17.47 -17.46 14.03
C ALA A 182 -16.45 -18.54 14.39
N LEU A 183 -15.83 -19.17 13.39
CA LEU A 183 -14.80 -20.19 13.62
C LEU A 183 -13.55 -19.60 14.31
N ALA A 184 -13.16 -18.39 13.95
CA ALA A 184 -12.07 -17.67 14.62
C ALA A 184 -12.36 -17.45 16.11
N ALA A 185 -13.61 -17.08 16.46
CA ALA A 185 -14.04 -16.91 17.86
C ALA A 185 -13.99 -18.24 18.64
N GLU A 186 -14.45 -19.35 18.05
CA GLU A 186 -14.36 -20.70 18.65
C GLU A 186 -12.90 -21.09 18.92
N ARG A 187 -11.98 -20.72 18.02
CA ARG A 187 -10.54 -20.97 18.14
C ARG A 187 -9.79 -19.94 18.98
N LYS A 188 -10.48 -18.95 19.55
CA LYS A 188 -9.92 -17.84 20.32
C LYS A 188 -8.93 -16.98 19.50
N ILE A 189 -9.12 -16.92 18.19
CA ILE A 189 -8.39 -16.04 17.28
C ILE A 189 -9.11 -14.69 17.29
N ARG A 190 -8.37 -13.61 17.54
CA ARG A 190 -8.95 -12.26 17.50
C ARG A 190 -9.20 -11.84 16.06
N ALA A 191 -10.46 -11.66 15.71
CA ALA A 191 -10.91 -11.13 14.42
C ALA A 191 -11.31 -9.65 14.57
N VAL A 192 -10.86 -8.81 13.62
CA VAL A 192 -11.19 -7.37 13.58
C VAL A 192 -11.67 -7.05 12.17
N ARG A 193 -12.95 -6.74 12.03
CA ARG A 193 -13.56 -6.35 10.76
C ARG A 193 -13.00 -5.02 10.29
N LEU A 194 -12.64 -4.93 8.99
CA LEU A 194 -12.14 -3.72 8.38
C LEU A 194 -13.28 -2.90 7.79
N ASN A 195 -13.19 -1.58 7.90
CA ASN A 195 -14.14 -0.65 7.27
C ASN A 195 -13.67 -0.35 5.83
N VAL A 196 -14.02 -1.23 4.90
CA VAL A 196 -13.69 -1.12 3.47
C VAL A 196 -14.91 -1.40 2.62
N ALA A 197 -14.94 -0.86 1.40
CA ALA A 197 -16.08 -0.91 0.49
C ALA A 197 -16.33 -2.29 -0.16
N GLY A 198 -15.42 -3.26 0.00
CA GLY A 198 -15.57 -4.56 -0.67
C GLY A 198 -14.52 -5.58 -0.26
N ALA A 199 -14.59 -6.76 -0.87
CA ALA A 199 -13.64 -7.85 -0.69
C ALA A 199 -12.41 -7.65 -1.58
N PHE A 200 -11.56 -6.68 -1.26
CA PHE A 200 -10.36 -6.37 -2.04
C PHE A 200 -9.39 -7.56 -2.06
N HIS A 201 -8.56 -7.62 -3.10
CA HIS A 201 -7.58 -8.68 -3.31
C HIS A 201 -8.17 -10.09 -3.36
N SER A 202 -9.40 -10.20 -3.89
CA SER A 202 -10.13 -11.45 -4.07
C SER A 202 -10.73 -11.55 -5.48
N PRO A 203 -11.21 -12.72 -5.91
CA PRO A 203 -11.93 -12.89 -7.18
C PRO A 203 -13.19 -12.02 -7.32
N LEU A 204 -13.73 -11.46 -6.22
CA LEU A 204 -14.84 -10.51 -6.27
C LEU A 204 -14.45 -9.18 -6.93
N MET A 205 -13.14 -8.86 -6.99
CA MET A 205 -12.60 -7.69 -7.68
C MET A 205 -12.31 -7.94 -9.18
N ALA A 206 -12.63 -9.11 -9.74
CA ALA A 206 -12.38 -9.41 -11.14
C ALA A 206 -12.95 -8.36 -12.14
N PRO A 207 -14.12 -7.72 -11.89
CA PRO A 207 -14.61 -6.66 -12.76
C PRO A 207 -13.71 -5.41 -12.83
N ALA A 208 -12.81 -5.23 -11.86
CA ALA A 208 -11.87 -4.10 -11.85
C ALA A 208 -10.59 -4.37 -12.67
N VAL A 209 -10.33 -5.61 -13.09
CA VAL A 209 -9.09 -5.98 -13.80
C VAL A 209 -9.02 -5.33 -15.17
N GLU A 210 -10.06 -5.45 -16.01
CA GLU A 210 -10.07 -4.94 -17.36
C GLU A 210 -9.93 -3.40 -17.43
N PRO A 211 -10.70 -2.60 -16.65
CA PRO A 211 -10.50 -1.15 -16.63
C PRO A 211 -9.10 -0.74 -16.15
N LEU A 212 -8.55 -1.44 -15.16
CA LEU A 212 -7.21 -1.18 -14.64
C LEU A 212 -6.15 -1.51 -15.70
N ALA A 213 -6.22 -2.67 -16.33
CA ALA A 213 -5.29 -3.09 -17.37
C ALA A 213 -5.29 -2.10 -18.54
N ALA A 214 -6.48 -1.68 -19.00
CA ALA A 214 -6.61 -0.68 -20.07
C ALA A 214 -5.93 0.65 -19.69
N ALA A 215 -6.08 1.12 -18.45
CA ALA A 215 -5.41 2.33 -18.00
C ALA A 215 -3.88 2.18 -17.91
N ILE A 216 -3.39 1.00 -17.54
CA ILE A 216 -1.96 0.69 -17.47
C ILE A 216 -1.36 0.57 -18.88
N ASP A 217 -2.08 0.03 -19.84
CA ASP A 217 -1.61 -0.15 -21.22
C ASP A 217 -1.32 1.17 -21.94
N GLU A 218 -1.98 2.25 -21.56
CA GLU A 218 -1.76 3.59 -22.10
C GLU A 218 -0.51 4.28 -21.60
N VAL A 219 0.18 3.70 -20.57
CA VAL A 219 1.28 4.34 -19.85
C VAL A 219 2.60 3.63 -20.12
N PRO A 220 3.69 4.34 -20.44
CA PRO A 220 5.02 3.73 -20.53
C PRO A 220 5.52 3.32 -19.14
N PHE A 221 6.12 2.13 -19.04
CA PHE A 221 6.83 1.67 -17.86
C PHE A 221 8.33 1.69 -18.14
N ALA A 222 9.08 2.49 -17.40
CA ALA A 222 10.54 2.59 -17.48
C ALA A 222 11.23 1.62 -16.51
N SER A 223 12.55 1.41 -16.73
CA SER A 223 13.36 0.63 -15.78
C SER A 223 13.47 1.36 -14.44
N PRO A 224 13.24 0.69 -13.31
CA PRO A 224 13.28 1.32 -12.00
C PRO A 224 14.72 1.71 -11.61
N ARG A 225 14.88 2.87 -10.95
CA ARG A 225 16.18 3.32 -10.39
C ARG A 225 16.63 2.50 -9.17
N PHE A 226 15.74 1.78 -8.54
CA PHE A 226 15.98 0.78 -7.50
C PHE A 226 14.89 -0.32 -7.55
N PRO A 227 15.19 -1.55 -7.09
CA PRO A 227 14.22 -2.64 -7.17
C PRO A 227 12.97 -2.38 -6.34
N ILE A 228 11.83 -2.89 -6.82
CA ILE A 228 10.53 -2.82 -6.16
C ILE A 228 10.12 -4.21 -5.71
N ALA A 229 9.75 -4.39 -4.45
CA ALA A 229 9.16 -5.62 -3.98
C ALA A 229 7.66 -5.64 -4.29
N SER A 230 7.26 -6.48 -5.24
CA SER A 230 5.86 -6.57 -5.66
C SER A 230 4.99 -7.34 -4.67
N ASN A 231 3.82 -6.80 -4.38
CA ASN A 231 2.83 -7.43 -3.51
C ASN A 231 2.39 -8.80 -4.02
N VAL A 232 2.29 -8.96 -5.34
CA VAL A 232 1.80 -10.18 -5.98
C VAL A 232 2.74 -11.35 -5.78
N THR A 233 4.05 -11.13 -5.90
CA THR A 233 5.07 -12.17 -5.79
C THR A 233 5.78 -12.19 -4.44
N GLY A 234 5.83 -11.06 -3.74
CA GLY A 234 6.67 -10.87 -2.56
C GLY A 234 8.15 -10.77 -2.88
N ALA A 235 8.54 -10.72 -4.16
CA ALA A 235 9.92 -10.69 -4.64
C ALA A 235 10.28 -9.30 -5.20
N LEU A 236 11.59 -9.03 -5.26
CA LEU A 236 12.13 -7.84 -5.91
C LEU A 236 12.03 -7.98 -7.44
N VAL A 237 11.57 -6.93 -8.09
CA VAL A 237 11.41 -6.84 -9.54
C VAL A 237 12.13 -5.59 -10.04
N THR A 238 12.83 -5.73 -11.19
CA THR A 238 13.54 -4.66 -11.90
C THR A 238 13.19 -4.61 -13.39
N ASP A 239 12.46 -5.61 -13.90
CA ASP A 239 12.00 -5.62 -15.28
C ASP A 239 10.70 -4.81 -15.39
N PRO A 240 10.67 -3.73 -16.20
CA PRO A 240 9.47 -2.91 -16.37
C PRO A 240 8.28 -3.67 -16.97
N LYS A 241 8.53 -4.68 -17.81
CA LYS A 241 7.47 -5.52 -18.37
C LYS A 241 6.81 -6.40 -17.30
N GLU A 242 7.64 -6.94 -16.40
CA GLU A 242 7.15 -7.72 -15.26
C GLU A 242 6.37 -6.82 -14.29
N LEU A 243 6.88 -5.61 -13.97
CA LEU A 243 6.19 -4.64 -13.11
C LEU A 243 4.81 -4.29 -13.67
N ARG A 244 4.69 -4.04 -14.99
CA ARG A 244 3.42 -3.81 -15.67
C ARG A 244 2.46 -4.98 -15.49
N ALA A 245 2.88 -6.19 -15.85
CA ALA A 245 2.03 -7.39 -15.76
C ALA A 245 1.58 -7.71 -14.33
N LEU A 246 2.39 -7.37 -13.34
CA LEU A 246 2.03 -7.51 -11.92
C LEU A 246 1.02 -6.44 -11.47
N ALA A 247 1.17 -5.20 -11.93
CA ALA A 247 0.23 -4.11 -11.64
C ALA A 247 -1.18 -4.37 -12.20
N GLU A 248 -1.30 -4.95 -13.40
CA GLU A 248 -2.59 -5.28 -14.04
C GLU A 248 -3.42 -6.27 -13.23
N ARG A 249 -2.81 -7.28 -12.63
CA ARG A 249 -3.49 -8.32 -11.83
C ARG A 249 -3.52 -8.05 -10.33
N HIS A 250 -3.01 -6.90 -9.91
CA HIS A 250 -2.81 -6.55 -8.50
C HIS A 250 -4.11 -6.62 -7.68
N VAL A 251 -5.24 -6.15 -8.23
CA VAL A 251 -6.52 -6.04 -7.51
C VAL A 251 -7.17 -7.37 -7.16
N VAL A 252 -6.79 -8.46 -7.83
CA VAL A 252 -7.29 -9.83 -7.58
C VAL A 252 -6.23 -10.74 -6.94
N SER A 253 -5.04 -10.21 -6.68
CA SER A 253 -3.92 -10.95 -6.10
C SER A 253 -3.72 -10.59 -4.64
N PRO A 254 -3.25 -11.51 -3.78
CA PRO A 254 -2.94 -11.18 -2.39
C PRO A 254 -1.78 -10.20 -2.25
N VAL A 255 -1.80 -9.40 -1.19
CA VAL A 255 -0.69 -8.54 -0.77
C VAL A 255 0.25 -9.34 0.13
N ARG A 256 1.41 -9.71 -0.36
CA ARG A 256 2.43 -10.48 0.36
C ARG A 256 3.42 -9.55 1.06
N TRP A 257 2.89 -8.67 1.92
CA TRP A 257 3.69 -7.64 2.59
C TRP A 257 4.87 -8.18 3.38
N GLN A 258 4.65 -9.26 4.15
CA GLN A 258 5.73 -9.89 4.91
C GLN A 258 6.88 -10.34 4.00
N ALA A 259 6.57 -10.93 2.84
CA ALA A 259 7.59 -11.36 1.88
C ALA A 259 8.29 -10.15 1.25
N CYS A 260 7.57 -9.07 0.90
CA CYS A 260 8.14 -7.82 0.40
C CYS A 260 9.15 -7.23 1.39
N ALA A 261 8.78 -7.13 2.65
CA ALA A 261 9.67 -6.63 3.71
C ALA A 261 10.91 -7.54 3.88
N GLY A 262 10.72 -8.85 3.82
CA GLY A 262 11.81 -9.84 3.83
C GLY A 262 12.76 -9.71 2.65
N ALA A 263 12.25 -9.49 1.44
CA ALA A 263 13.03 -9.30 0.23
C ALA A 263 13.87 -8.02 0.28
N LEU A 264 13.32 -6.91 0.78
CA LEU A 264 14.06 -5.68 1.03
C LEU A 264 15.15 -5.86 2.08
N ARG A 265 14.87 -6.61 3.15
CA ARG A 265 15.88 -6.95 4.15
C ARG A 265 17.03 -7.77 3.56
N ALA A 266 16.74 -8.71 2.69
CA ALA A 266 17.72 -9.59 2.06
C ALA A 266 18.73 -8.83 1.17
N VAL A 267 18.33 -7.68 0.58
CA VAL A 267 19.24 -6.80 -0.18
C VAL A 267 19.88 -5.71 0.68
N GLY A 268 19.85 -5.87 2.00
CA GLY A 268 20.62 -5.08 2.96
C GLY A 268 19.86 -3.94 3.62
N ALA A 269 18.55 -3.77 3.40
CA ALA A 269 17.79 -2.76 4.12
C ALA A 269 17.83 -3.04 5.64
N ASP A 270 18.36 -2.10 6.41
CA ASP A 270 18.36 -2.13 7.88
C ASP A 270 17.32 -1.17 8.48
N THR A 271 16.85 -0.24 7.68
CA THR A 271 15.87 0.79 8.03
C THR A 271 14.73 0.83 7.02
N PHE A 272 13.49 0.75 7.49
CA PHE A 272 12.28 0.95 6.69
C PHE A 272 11.76 2.35 6.93
N VAL A 273 11.64 3.15 5.88
CA VAL A 273 11.17 4.54 5.91
C VAL A 273 9.78 4.57 5.30
N GLU A 274 8.75 4.70 6.14
CA GLU A 274 7.37 4.84 5.67
C GLU A 274 7.12 6.29 5.29
N ALA A 275 6.90 6.54 3.99
CA ALA A 275 6.60 7.87 3.44
C ALA A 275 5.10 7.96 3.14
N GLY A 276 4.40 8.87 3.83
CA GLY A 276 2.96 9.04 3.68
C GLY A 276 2.20 9.14 5.00
N PRO A 277 0.85 9.06 4.97
CA PRO A 277 0.02 9.21 6.16
C PRO A 277 0.13 8.02 7.11
N GLY A 278 0.20 8.31 8.42
CA GLY A 278 0.15 7.32 9.48
C GLY A 278 1.48 6.60 9.74
N ASP A 279 1.39 5.40 10.33
CA ASP A 279 2.54 4.60 10.76
C ASP A 279 2.25 3.08 10.67
N VAL A 280 1.36 2.70 9.78
CA VAL A 280 0.89 1.31 9.64
C VAL A 280 2.02 0.39 9.24
N LEU A 281 2.78 0.75 8.20
CA LEU A 281 3.89 -0.07 7.71
C LEU A 281 5.09 -0.05 8.65
N THR A 282 5.30 1.04 9.36
CA THR A 282 6.30 1.12 10.45
C THR A 282 6.02 0.07 11.53
N LYS A 283 4.76 -0.12 11.92
CA LYS A 283 4.35 -1.14 12.86
C LYS A 283 4.44 -2.56 12.27
N LEU A 284 4.08 -2.72 11.00
CA LEU A 284 4.15 -4.01 10.30
C LEU A 284 5.60 -4.43 10.03
N ALA A 285 6.48 -3.52 9.61
CA ALA A 285 7.89 -3.81 9.35
C ALA A 285 8.59 -4.35 10.60
N LYS A 286 8.35 -3.76 11.78
CA LYS A 286 8.89 -4.25 13.06
C LYS A 286 8.48 -5.69 13.40
N ARG A 287 7.29 -6.13 12.91
CA ARG A 287 6.77 -7.49 13.12
C ARG A 287 7.23 -8.45 12.01
N ALA A 288 7.26 -7.98 10.77
CA ALA A 288 7.67 -8.79 9.61
C ALA A 288 9.18 -9.04 9.59
N VAL A 289 9.98 -8.05 10.03
CA VAL A 289 11.47 -8.10 10.03
C VAL A 289 11.99 -7.73 11.42
N PRO A 290 12.04 -8.68 12.36
CA PRO A 290 12.54 -8.42 13.70
C PRO A 290 13.96 -7.84 13.68
N GLY A 291 14.19 -6.79 14.47
CA GLY A 291 15.48 -6.09 14.56
C GLY A 291 15.73 -5.03 13.48
N ALA A 292 14.84 -4.86 12.51
CA ALA A 292 14.90 -3.72 11.59
C ALA A 292 14.43 -2.43 12.28
N ARG A 293 15.09 -1.31 11.97
CA ARG A 293 14.58 0.01 12.31
C ARG A 293 13.41 0.35 11.38
N ALA A 294 12.39 0.98 11.89
CA ALA A 294 11.29 1.49 11.08
C ALA A 294 10.86 2.87 11.58
N VAL A 295 10.72 3.82 10.65
CA VAL A 295 10.45 5.24 10.90
C VAL A 295 9.34 5.70 9.98
N ALA A 296 8.33 6.39 10.53
CA ALA A 296 7.26 7.03 9.75
C ALA A 296 7.62 8.49 9.47
N ILE A 297 7.45 8.92 8.21
CA ILE A 297 7.68 10.27 7.73
C ILE A 297 6.32 10.89 7.40
N GLY A 298 5.69 11.44 8.42
CA GLY A 298 4.38 12.09 8.32
C GLY A 298 4.46 13.62 8.19
N SER A 299 5.67 14.23 8.11
CA SER A 299 5.85 15.67 7.92
C SER A 299 7.23 16.02 7.34
N PRO A 300 7.38 17.23 6.77
CA PRO A 300 8.70 17.72 6.31
C PRO A 300 9.76 17.74 7.42
N GLU A 301 9.39 18.05 8.67
CA GLU A 301 10.31 18.08 9.81
C GLU A 301 10.83 16.67 10.15
N ALA A 302 9.97 15.65 10.06
CA ALA A 302 10.36 14.26 10.24
C ALA A 302 11.35 13.83 9.15
N ALA A 303 11.13 14.24 7.90
CA ALA A 303 12.04 13.98 6.79
C ALA A 303 13.41 14.67 7.02
N ALA A 304 13.44 15.94 7.44
CA ALA A 304 14.65 16.67 7.75
C ALA A 304 15.43 16.02 8.91
N SER A 305 14.72 15.56 9.94
CA SER A 305 15.33 14.83 11.08
C SER A 305 16.00 13.54 10.63
N LEU A 306 15.35 12.74 9.76
CA LEU A 306 15.93 11.52 9.21
C LEU A 306 17.16 11.83 8.34
N ALA A 307 17.10 12.86 7.50
CA ALA A 307 18.23 13.26 6.66
C ALA A 307 19.46 13.71 7.49
N ALA A 308 19.23 14.42 8.59
CA ALA A 308 20.28 14.87 9.50
C ALA A 308 21.01 13.72 10.22
N GLU A 309 20.36 12.58 10.45
CA GLU A 309 20.99 11.39 11.05
C GLU A 309 22.04 10.74 10.12
N ARG A 310 22.08 11.12 8.82
CA ARG A 310 22.98 10.56 7.79
C ARG A 310 24.23 11.42 7.57
N ALA A 311 24.20 12.67 8.01
CA ALA A 311 25.32 13.60 7.90
C ALA A 311 26.34 13.35 9.02
#